data_465945621583781440cf3f6dd796031a
#
_entry.id   465945621583781440cf3f6dd796031a
#
_cell.length_a   1.000
_cell.length_b   1.000
_cell.length_c   1.000
_cell.angle_alpha   90.00
_cell.angle_beta   90.00
_cell.angle_gamma   90.00
#
_symmetry.space_group_name_H-M   'P 1'
#
loop_
_entity.id
_entity.type
_entity.pdbx_description
1 polymer ?
#
loop_
_entity_poly.entity_id
_entity_poly.type
_entity_poly.pdbx_seq_one_letter_code
_entity_poly.pdbx_strand_id
1 'polypeptide(L)'
;MMGTFTFLGTGTSQGVPMPACSCHVCHSKDPRDKRLRSSGLIRLADLTLCIDAGPDFRYQMLREKVNTLNAIVFTHEHRDHIAGIDDIRAYNYINNQVMPLFAPKEVVEALHQSYPYIFNSNYPGIPKVVLNEISEESFNIEGLTLTPIPVWHHKLRVFGYRFGDLAYITDAKTVPDSSRRLIRNIPTLIINCLHESPHISHFNLSEALAFVADINPGITYLTHISHLFGTHEEISAKLPPNVHAAYDGLALSFNTHVSDNL
;
A
#
# COMPACT_ATOMS: atom_id res chain seq x y z
N MET A 1 15.11 12.34 9.66
CA MET A 1 15.82 11.05 9.42
C MET A 1 15.45 10.53 8.05
N MET A 2 16.35 9.78 7.42
CA MET A 2 16.09 9.16 6.12
C MET A 2 15.57 7.73 6.32
N GLY A 3 14.46 7.39 5.67
CA GLY A 3 13.88 6.06 5.65
C GLY A 3 13.77 5.52 4.23
N THR A 4 13.33 4.29 4.09
CA THR A 4 13.10 3.62 2.80
C THR A 4 11.69 3.07 2.75
N PHE A 5 10.99 3.35 1.64
CA PHE A 5 9.74 2.71 1.26
C PHE A 5 10.02 1.70 0.15
N THR A 6 9.59 0.45 0.31
CA THR A 6 9.73 -0.59 -0.71
C THR A 6 8.36 -1.08 -1.14
N PHE A 7 8.11 -1.14 -2.45
CA PHE A 7 6.90 -1.75 -3.00
C PHE A 7 6.93 -3.26 -2.80
N LEU A 8 6.12 -3.77 -1.90
CA LEU A 8 5.95 -5.21 -1.69
C LEU A 8 5.09 -5.86 -2.78
N GLY A 9 4.16 -5.10 -3.32
CA GLY A 9 3.34 -5.46 -4.44
C GLY A 9 2.80 -4.22 -5.13
N THR A 10 2.65 -4.29 -6.44
CA THR A 10 2.22 -3.18 -7.30
C THR A 10 1.04 -3.56 -8.18
N GLY A 11 0.52 -4.76 -8.02
CA GLY A 11 -0.62 -5.28 -8.77
C GLY A 11 -1.96 -5.01 -8.11
N THR A 12 -3.01 -5.08 -8.90
CA THR A 12 -4.42 -5.04 -8.47
C THR A 12 -4.81 -6.30 -7.69
N SER A 13 -6.06 -6.39 -7.25
CA SER A 13 -6.61 -7.47 -6.40
C SER A 13 -6.35 -8.90 -6.90
N GLN A 14 -6.13 -9.10 -8.19
CA GLN A 14 -5.84 -10.41 -8.77
C GLN A 14 -4.34 -10.67 -8.98
N GLY A 15 -3.51 -9.65 -8.81
CA GLY A 15 -2.10 -9.71 -9.16
C GLY A 15 -1.85 -9.84 -10.67
N VAL A 16 -0.59 -9.85 -11.07
CA VAL A 16 -0.15 -10.11 -12.45
C VAL A 16 1.02 -11.11 -12.39
N PRO A 17 0.96 -12.26 -13.08
CA PRO A 17 -0.11 -12.74 -13.98
C PRO A 17 -1.40 -13.09 -13.25
N MET A 18 -2.52 -12.90 -13.94
CA MET A 18 -3.81 -13.34 -13.47
C MET A 18 -4.01 -14.84 -13.81
N PRO A 19 -4.53 -15.68 -12.90
CA PRO A 19 -4.83 -17.08 -13.20
C PRO A 19 -5.70 -17.24 -14.45
N ALA A 20 -5.37 -18.24 -15.26
CA ALA A 20 -6.05 -18.57 -16.53
C ALA A 20 -5.98 -17.47 -17.64
N CYS A 21 -5.25 -16.39 -17.44
CA CYS A 21 -5.07 -15.35 -18.46
C CYS A 21 -3.93 -15.69 -19.41
N SER A 22 -4.19 -15.63 -20.72
CA SER A 22 -3.24 -15.91 -21.79
C SER A 22 -2.71 -14.66 -22.51
N CYS A 23 -2.96 -13.46 -21.97
CA CYS A 23 -2.49 -12.22 -22.61
C CYS A 23 -0.96 -12.09 -22.57
N HIS A 24 -0.41 -11.23 -23.42
CA HIS A 24 1.05 -11.02 -23.54
C HIS A 24 1.66 -10.51 -22.22
N VAL A 25 0.94 -9.68 -21.43
CA VAL A 25 1.41 -9.17 -20.14
C VAL A 25 1.56 -10.29 -19.11
N CYS A 26 0.54 -11.17 -19.00
CA CYS A 26 0.59 -12.31 -18.08
C CYS A 26 1.68 -13.33 -18.46
N HIS A 27 2.05 -13.42 -19.75
CA HIS A 27 3.11 -14.28 -20.26
C HIS A 27 4.48 -13.58 -20.38
N SER A 28 4.57 -12.29 -20.06
CA SER A 28 5.84 -11.56 -20.07
C SER A 28 6.90 -12.27 -19.23
N LYS A 29 8.15 -12.21 -19.66
CA LYS A 29 9.33 -12.70 -18.92
C LYS A 29 10.01 -11.60 -18.12
N ASP A 30 9.63 -10.34 -18.30
CA ASP A 30 10.14 -9.23 -17.52
C ASP A 30 9.65 -9.36 -16.04
N PRO A 31 10.56 -9.42 -15.06
CA PRO A 31 10.17 -9.51 -13.66
C PRO A 31 9.34 -8.31 -13.18
N ARG A 32 9.45 -7.14 -13.84
CA ARG A 32 8.66 -5.95 -13.52
C ARG A 32 7.17 -6.09 -13.90
N ASP A 33 6.83 -7.08 -14.74
CA ASP A 33 5.45 -7.43 -15.08
C ASP A 33 4.86 -8.49 -14.14
N LYS A 34 5.63 -8.98 -13.18
CA LYS A 34 5.16 -9.88 -12.12
C LYS A 34 4.83 -9.05 -10.90
N ARG A 35 3.52 -8.85 -10.66
CA ARG A 35 3.01 -7.91 -9.66
C ARG A 35 2.16 -8.63 -8.63
N LEU A 36 2.64 -8.70 -7.40
CA LEU A 36 1.87 -9.15 -6.24
C LEU A 36 0.83 -8.09 -5.87
N ARG A 37 -0.16 -8.43 -5.05
CA ARG A 37 -1.19 -7.49 -4.57
C ARG A 37 -0.54 -6.33 -3.84
N SER A 38 -1.13 -5.14 -3.99
CA SER A 38 -0.59 -3.88 -3.48
C SER A 38 -0.28 -3.94 -2.00
N SER A 39 0.95 -3.61 -1.64
CA SER A 39 1.42 -3.49 -0.27
C SER A 39 2.74 -2.71 -0.25
N GLY A 40 3.08 -2.09 0.86
CA GLY A 40 4.29 -1.31 1.05
C GLY A 40 5.05 -1.68 2.32
N LEU A 41 6.37 -1.55 2.29
CA LEU A 41 7.24 -1.75 3.45
C LEU A 41 7.99 -0.46 3.76
N ILE A 42 7.88 0.02 4.98
CA ILE A 42 8.61 1.18 5.47
C ILE A 42 9.72 0.70 6.41
N ARG A 43 10.95 1.14 6.18
CA ARG A 43 12.08 0.97 7.09
C ARG A 43 12.64 2.32 7.50
N LEU A 44 12.74 2.56 8.82
CA LEU A 44 13.29 3.78 9.38
C LEU A 44 14.09 3.42 10.64
N ALA A 45 15.42 3.52 10.60
CA ALA A 45 16.29 3.01 11.66
C ALA A 45 15.92 1.55 12.00
N ASP A 46 15.53 1.27 13.25
CA ASP A 46 15.13 -0.08 13.71
C ASP A 46 13.65 -0.38 13.46
N LEU A 47 12.87 0.60 12.99
CA LEU A 47 11.45 0.45 12.71
C LEU A 47 11.22 -0.20 11.34
N THR A 48 10.41 -1.25 11.30
CA THR A 48 9.90 -1.89 10.09
C THR A 48 8.38 -1.98 10.16
N LEU A 49 7.68 -1.31 9.23
CA LEU A 49 6.23 -1.30 9.13
C LEU A 49 5.78 -1.87 7.79
N CYS A 50 4.69 -2.63 7.78
CA CYS A 50 4.00 -3.05 6.57
C CYS A 50 2.72 -2.25 6.38
N ILE A 51 2.46 -1.74 5.17
CA ILE A 51 1.16 -1.22 4.77
C ILE A 51 0.45 -2.32 4.01
N ASP A 52 -0.67 -2.78 4.55
CA ASP A 52 -1.49 -3.89 4.09
C ASP A 52 -0.79 -5.26 4.13
N ALA A 53 -1.55 -6.27 4.55
CA ALA A 53 -1.14 -7.68 4.61
C ALA A 53 -2.12 -8.55 3.79
N GLY A 54 -2.00 -8.46 2.48
CA GLY A 54 -2.82 -9.23 1.54
C GLY A 54 -2.40 -10.71 1.43
N PRO A 55 -3.00 -11.47 0.49
CA PRO A 55 -2.73 -12.92 0.33
C PRO A 55 -1.26 -13.25 0.02
N ASP A 56 -0.51 -12.28 -0.50
CA ASP A 56 0.90 -12.44 -0.87
C ASP A 56 1.86 -12.09 0.27
N PHE A 57 1.36 -11.68 1.44
CA PHE A 57 2.15 -11.18 2.58
C PHE A 57 3.35 -12.08 2.91
N ARG A 58 3.12 -13.41 3.05
CA ARG A 58 4.20 -14.35 3.35
C ARG A 58 5.32 -14.28 2.30
N TYR A 59 4.97 -14.31 1.02
CA TYR A 59 5.97 -14.26 -0.06
C TYR A 59 6.69 -12.91 -0.10
N GLN A 60 5.97 -11.81 0.10
CA GLN A 60 6.51 -10.46 0.17
C GLN A 60 7.54 -10.32 1.30
N MET A 61 7.23 -10.82 2.50
CA MET A 61 8.16 -10.80 3.64
C MET A 61 9.42 -11.64 3.39
N LEU A 62 9.29 -12.82 2.78
CA LEU A 62 10.41 -13.69 2.43
C LEU A 62 11.31 -13.06 1.36
N ARG A 63 10.73 -12.48 0.31
CA ARG A 63 11.46 -11.80 -0.76
C ARG A 63 12.29 -10.65 -0.22
N GLU A 64 11.71 -9.81 0.62
CA GLU A 64 12.37 -8.65 1.20
C GLU A 64 13.19 -8.98 2.46
N LYS A 65 13.28 -10.25 2.84
CA LYS A 65 14.04 -10.74 4.00
C LYS A 65 13.69 -9.99 5.29
N VAL A 66 12.38 -9.78 5.52
CA VAL A 66 11.87 -9.08 6.70
C VAL A 66 11.92 -10.02 7.90
N ASN A 67 12.95 -9.89 8.74
CA ASN A 67 13.14 -10.72 9.93
C ASN A 67 12.42 -10.15 11.17
N THR A 68 12.22 -8.83 11.19
CA THR A 68 11.49 -8.12 12.25
C THR A 68 10.41 -7.26 11.62
N LEU A 69 9.24 -7.23 12.24
CA LEU A 69 8.12 -6.41 11.83
C LEU A 69 7.50 -5.80 13.10
N ASN A 70 7.52 -4.47 13.20
CA ASN A 70 7.05 -3.76 14.40
C ASN A 70 5.53 -3.57 14.39
N ALA A 71 4.93 -3.30 13.23
CA ALA A 71 3.49 -3.15 13.10
C ALA A 71 3.01 -3.32 11.65
N ILE A 72 1.69 -3.47 11.50
CA ILE A 72 0.99 -3.43 10.22
C ILE A 72 -0.04 -2.30 10.28
N VAL A 73 -0.10 -1.50 9.23
CA VAL A 73 -1.08 -0.42 9.05
C VAL A 73 -1.97 -0.78 7.87
N PHE A 74 -3.29 -0.73 8.05
CA PHE A 74 -4.23 -1.11 7.00
C PHE A 74 -4.88 0.11 6.34
N THR A 75 -5.07 0.02 5.02
CA THR A 75 -5.73 1.04 4.22
C THR A 75 -7.25 0.87 4.20
N HIS A 76 -7.74 -0.34 3.96
CA HIS A 76 -9.16 -0.70 3.90
C HIS A 76 -9.39 -2.22 4.01
N GLU A 77 -10.66 -2.64 4.04
CA GLU A 77 -11.06 -4.01 4.39
C GLU A 77 -11.10 -5.01 3.23
N HIS A 78 -10.75 -4.65 2.00
CA HIS A 78 -10.74 -5.60 0.89
C HIS A 78 -9.77 -6.74 1.12
N ARG A 79 -10.12 -7.93 0.61
CA ARG A 79 -9.38 -9.18 0.86
C ARG A 79 -7.94 -9.14 0.39
N ASP A 80 -7.67 -8.47 -0.71
CA ASP A 80 -6.32 -8.31 -1.24
C ASP A 80 -5.41 -7.44 -0.35
N HIS A 81 -5.98 -6.75 0.64
CA HIS A 81 -5.25 -5.95 1.63
C HIS A 81 -5.17 -6.58 3.03
N ILE A 82 -6.10 -7.49 3.39
CA ILE A 82 -6.15 -8.04 4.76
C ILE A 82 -5.98 -9.56 4.86
N ALA A 83 -6.01 -10.32 3.73
CA ALA A 83 -6.12 -11.78 3.80
C ALA A 83 -4.85 -12.53 4.20
N GLY A 84 -3.73 -11.85 4.43
CA GLY A 84 -2.46 -12.45 4.87
C GLY A 84 -2.21 -12.43 6.37
N ILE A 85 -3.19 -12.03 7.18
CA ILE A 85 -3.03 -11.84 8.63
C ILE A 85 -2.61 -13.12 9.38
N ASP A 86 -2.92 -14.30 8.86
CA ASP A 86 -2.50 -15.58 9.45
C ASP A 86 -0.98 -15.77 9.50
N ASP A 87 -0.28 -15.26 8.50
CA ASP A 87 1.18 -15.41 8.38
C ASP A 87 1.97 -14.56 9.40
N ILE A 88 1.29 -13.67 10.14
CA ILE A 88 1.86 -12.92 11.27
C ILE A 88 2.37 -13.85 12.36
N ARG A 89 1.81 -15.05 12.49
CA ARG A 89 2.22 -16.06 13.50
C ARG A 89 3.73 -16.30 13.52
N ALA A 90 4.39 -16.27 12.38
CA ALA A 90 5.83 -16.48 12.31
C ALA A 90 6.58 -15.45 13.16
N TYR A 91 6.18 -14.17 13.08
CA TYR A 91 6.77 -13.09 13.90
C TYR A 91 6.44 -13.24 15.38
N ASN A 92 5.22 -13.68 15.72
CA ASN A 92 4.87 -13.93 17.11
C ASN A 92 5.76 -14.99 17.74
N TYR A 93 6.07 -16.09 17.00
CA TYR A 93 6.92 -17.17 17.51
C TYR A 93 8.40 -16.80 17.57
N ILE A 94 8.92 -16.23 16.47
CA ILE A 94 10.37 -15.98 16.34
C ILE A 94 10.77 -14.79 17.20
N ASN A 95 9.98 -13.72 17.21
CA ASN A 95 10.32 -12.49 17.91
C ASN A 95 9.67 -12.40 19.31
N ASN A 96 8.86 -13.40 19.69
CA ASN A 96 8.11 -13.45 20.96
C ASN A 96 7.32 -12.15 21.22
N GLN A 97 6.65 -11.64 20.18
CA GLN A 97 5.91 -10.37 20.25
C GLN A 97 4.44 -10.55 19.84
N VAL A 98 3.57 -9.69 20.39
CA VAL A 98 2.21 -9.48 19.89
C VAL A 98 2.30 -8.44 18.79
N MET A 99 1.69 -8.69 17.61
CA MET A 99 1.76 -7.79 16.47
C MET A 99 0.76 -6.63 16.60
N PRO A 100 1.21 -5.37 16.68
CA PRO A 100 0.32 -4.22 16.61
C PRO A 100 -0.26 -4.06 15.21
N LEU A 101 -1.57 -3.95 15.12
CA LEU A 101 -2.31 -3.66 13.90
C LEU A 101 -2.98 -2.30 14.06
N PHE A 102 -2.72 -1.38 13.14
CA PHE A 102 -3.34 -0.06 13.09
C PHE A 102 -4.33 -0.04 11.94
N ALA A 103 -5.60 0.22 12.23
CA ALA A 103 -6.65 0.05 11.24
C ALA A 103 -7.81 1.03 11.46
N PRO A 104 -8.41 1.58 10.39
CA PRO A 104 -9.68 2.29 10.52
C PRO A 104 -10.78 1.35 11.03
N LYS A 105 -11.81 1.92 11.62
CA LYS A 105 -12.91 1.18 12.24
C LYS A 105 -13.50 0.09 11.34
N GLU A 106 -13.71 0.39 10.06
CA GLU A 106 -14.29 -0.53 9.08
C GLU A 106 -13.40 -1.77 8.89
N VAL A 107 -12.08 -1.59 8.91
CA VAL A 107 -11.12 -2.72 8.85
C VAL A 107 -11.12 -3.52 10.15
N VAL A 108 -11.20 -2.86 11.31
CA VAL A 108 -11.32 -3.54 12.62
C VAL A 108 -12.54 -4.45 12.63
N GLU A 109 -13.70 -3.95 12.20
CA GLU A 109 -14.93 -4.73 12.09
C GLU A 109 -14.78 -5.90 11.12
N ALA A 110 -14.19 -5.67 9.93
CA ALA A 110 -13.95 -6.70 8.93
C ALA A 110 -12.98 -7.80 9.40
N LEU A 111 -11.94 -7.42 10.16
CA LEU A 111 -11.00 -8.38 10.75
C LEU A 111 -11.69 -9.27 11.79
N HIS A 112 -12.49 -8.71 12.70
CA HIS A 112 -13.27 -9.48 13.66
C HIS A 112 -14.25 -10.45 12.99
N GLN A 113 -14.90 -10.00 11.92
CA GLN A 113 -15.86 -10.82 11.17
C GLN A 113 -15.16 -11.93 10.38
N SER A 114 -14.00 -11.64 9.77
CA SER A 114 -13.30 -12.58 8.88
C SER A 114 -12.42 -13.57 9.62
N TYR A 115 -11.91 -13.20 10.80
CA TYR A 115 -10.94 -13.96 11.59
C TYR A 115 -11.39 -14.14 13.05
N PRO A 116 -12.64 -14.60 13.30
CA PRO A 116 -13.15 -14.71 14.66
C PRO A 116 -12.29 -15.60 15.57
N TYR A 117 -11.58 -16.58 15.00
CA TYR A 117 -10.69 -17.46 15.75
C TYR A 117 -9.45 -16.73 16.30
N ILE A 118 -9.00 -15.63 15.69
CA ILE A 118 -7.89 -14.80 16.20
C ILE A 118 -8.34 -14.00 17.41
N PHE A 119 -9.57 -13.47 17.39
CA PHE A 119 -10.06 -12.54 18.39
C PHE A 119 -10.90 -13.19 19.51
N ASN A 120 -11.56 -14.32 19.20
CA ASN A 120 -12.54 -14.95 20.09
C ASN A 120 -12.10 -16.33 20.60
N SER A 121 -10.85 -16.75 20.39
CA SER A 121 -10.33 -18.04 20.78
C SER A 121 -9.05 -17.93 21.60
N ASN A 122 -8.86 -18.84 22.55
CA ASN A 122 -7.62 -19.00 23.30
C ASN A 122 -6.78 -20.19 22.78
N TYR A 123 -7.04 -20.67 21.57
CA TYR A 123 -6.33 -21.80 21.00
C TYR A 123 -4.84 -21.49 20.86
N PRO A 124 -3.91 -22.35 21.34
CA PRO A 124 -2.49 -22.15 21.18
C PRO A 124 -2.11 -22.16 19.68
N GLY A 125 -1.33 -21.18 19.22
CA GLY A 125 -0.83 -21.14 17.86
C GLY A 125 -1.62 -20.28 16.88
N ILE A 126 -2.66 -19.57 17.33
CA ILE A 126 -3.29 -18.51 16.54
C ILE A 126 -2.37 -17.28 16.48
N PRO A 127 -2.53 -16.40 15.47
CA PRO A 127 -1.87 -15.11 15.46
C PRO A 127 -2.17 -14.30 16.72
N LYS A 128 -1.13 -13.74 17.34
CA LYS A 128 -1.28 -12.83 18.48
C LYS A 128 -1.18 -11.40 17.98
N VAL A 129 -2.28 -10.68 18.03
CA VAL A 129 -2.40 -9.31 17.52
C VAL A 129 -3.04 -8.39 18.56
N VAL A 130 -2.74 -7.11 18.49
CA VAL A 130 -3.46 -6.05 19.19
C VAL A 130 -3.95 -5.04 18.18
N LEU A 131 -5.26 -4.78 18.16
CA LEU A 131 -5.88 -3.80 17.28
C LEU A 131 -5.81 -2.42 17.92
N ASN A 132 -5.30 -1.46 17.15
CA ASN A 132 -5.30 -0.04 17.45
C ASN A 132 -6.17 0.64 16.39
N GLU A 133 -7.38 1.03 16.77
CA GLU A 133 -8.26 1.79 15.89
C GLU A 133 -7.69 3.18 15.66
N ILE A 134 -7.61 3.58 14.37
CA ILE A 134 -7.14 4.90 13.96
C ILE A 134 -8.27 5.71 13.33
N SER A 135 -8.18 7.02 13.48
CA SER A 135 -9.07 8.01 12.88
C SER A 135 -8.36 8.74 11.72
N GLU A 136 -8.89 9.89 11.32
CA GLU A 136 -8.25 10.79 10.34
C GLU A 136 -7.12 11.63 10.97
N GLU A 137 -6.91 11.53 12.27
CA GLU A 137 -5.84 12.24 12.96
C GLU A 137 -4.49 11.54 12.76
N SER A 138 -3.42 12.34 12.74
CA SER A 138 -2.06 11.80 12.68
C SER A 138 -1.74 11.00 13.93
N PHE A 139 -1.06 9.88 13.76
CA PHE A 139 -0.62 9.02 14.85
C PHE A 139 0.87 8.66 14.69
N ASN A 140 1.48 8.20 15.78
CA ASN A 140 2.90 7.89 15.80
C ASN A 140 3.13 6.41 16.10
N ILE A 141 4.04 5.79 15.36
CA ILE A 141 4.53 4.44 15.60
C ILE A 141 6.05 4.52 15.74
N GLU A 142 6.56 4.34 16.97
CA GLU A 142 8.00 4.28 17.28
C GLU A 142 8.83 5.42 16.61
N GLY A 143 8.30 6.65 16.65
CA GLY A 143 8.97 7.84 16.12
C GLY A 143 8.63 8.21 14.68
N LEU A 144 7.92 7.36 13.95
CA LEU A 144 7.39 7.71 12.63
C LEU A 144 5.95 8.21 12.77
N THR A 145 5.72 9.45 12.34
CA THR A 145 4.36 10.01 12.25
C THR A 145 3.73 9.63 10.91
N LEU A 146 2.55 9.01 10.97
CA LEU A 146 1.69 8.74 9.83
C LEU A 146 0.47 9.64 9.88
N THR A 147 0.19 10.32 8.78
CA THR A 147 -1.02 11.13 8.60
C THR A 147 -1.95 10.42 7.63
N PRO A 148 -3.13 9.97 8.08
CA PRO A 148 -4.12 9.36 7.20
C PRO A 148 -4.59 10.36 6.13
N ILE A 149 -4.78 9.86 4.91
CA ILE A 149 -5.28 10.61 3.76
C ILE A 149 -6.58 9.95 3.33
N PRO A 150 -7.75 10.41 3.80
CA PRO A 150 -9.03 9.84 3.41
C PRO A 150 -9.28 10.00 1.91
N VAL A 151 -9.57 8.89 1.23
CA VAL A 151 -9.91 8.85 -0.19
C VAL A 151 -11.12 7.93 -0.39
N TRP A 152 -11.72 7.96 -1.58
CA TRP A 152 -12.90 7.16 -1.89
C TRP A 152 -12.61 6.17 -3.01
N HIS A 153 -12.84 4.90 -2.71
CA HIS A 153 -12.88 3.78 -3.64
C HIS A 153 -14.36 3.50 -3.98
N HIS A 154 -14.89 4.19 -4.97
CA HIS A 154 -16.32 4.27 -5.24
C HIS A 154 -17.10 4.82 -4.01
N LYS A 155 -17.77 3.95 -3.25
CA LYS A 155 -18.51 4.31 -2.01
C LYS A 155 -17.76 3.99 -0.72
N LEU A 156 -16.65 3.26 -0.83
CA LEU A 156 -15.84 2.84 0.29
C LEU A 156 -14.81 3.92 0.65
N ARG A 157 -14.69 4.24 1.93
CA ARG A 157 -13.62 5.09 2.43
C ARG A 157 -12.35 4.26 2.59
N VAL A 158 -11.26 4.75 2.05
CA VAL A 158 -9.92 4.14 2.11
C VAL A 158 -8.97 5.16 2.71
N PHE A 159 -8.01 4.72 3.50
CA PHE A 159 -6.91 5.57 3.96
C PHE A 159 -5.66 5.34 3.14
N GLY A 160 -5.18 6.41 2.46
CA GLY A 160 -3.77 6.54 2.15
C GLY A 160 -3.00 7.04 3.38
N TYR A 161 -1.69 7.11 3.28
CA TYR A 161 -0.83 7.58 4.37
C TYR A 161 0.26 8.51 3.86
N ARG A 162 0.41 9.67 4.54
CA ARG A 162 1.58 10.51 4.40
C ARG A 162 2.54 10.24 5.56
N PHE A 163 3.81 10.09 5.25
CA PHE A 163 4.91 9.98 6.21
C PHE A 163 6.10 10.77 5.68
N GLY A 164 6.44 11.84 6.39
CA GLY A 164 7.44 12.78 5.94
C GLY A 164 7.11 13.38 4.57
N ASP A 165 8.04 13.26 3.62
CA ASP A 165 7.96 13.80 2.25
C ASP A 165 7.38 12.80 1.21
N LEU A 166 6.78 11.68 1.67
CA LEU A 166 6.15 10.69 0.82
C LEU A 166 4.68 10.48 1.19
N ALA A 167 3.82 10.36 0.18
CA ALA A 167 2.44 9.91 0.32
C ALA A 167 2.19 8.63 -0.48
N TYR A 168 1.57 7.65 0.17
CA TYR A 168 1.12 6.39 -0.43
C TYR A 168 -0.39 6.35 -0.44
N ILE A 169 -0.99 6.25 -1.63
CA ILE A 169 -2.43 6.17 -1.85
C ILE A 169 -2.70 5.01 -2.80
N THR A 170 -3.41 4.00 -2.33
CA THR A 170 -3.93 2.91 -3.15
C THR A 170 -5.45 3.00 -3.24
N ASP A 171 -6.05 2.34 -4.25
CA ASP A 171 -7.50 2.14 -4.37
C ASP A 171 -8.35 3.42 -4.33
N ALA A 172 -7.80 4.52 -4.85
CA ALA A 172 -8.53 5.77 -4.94
C ALA A 172 -9.25 5.91 -6.29
N LYS A 173 -10.48 6.42 -6.25
CA LYS A 173 -11.23 6.97 -7.38
C LYS A 173 -11.49 8.45 -7.22
N THR A 174 -11.70 8.89 -5.98
CA THR A 174 -11.96 10.30 -5.67
C THR A 174 -11.13 10.69 -4.46
N VAL A 175 -10.47 11.82 -4.55
CA VAL A 175 -9.71 12.42 -3.45
C VAL A 175 -10.32 13.75 -3.07
N PRO A 176 -10.88 13.89 -1.86
CA PRO A 176 -11.49 15.15 -1.39
C PRO A 176 -10.47 16.29 -1.31
N ASP A 177 -10.93 17.53 -1.37
CA ASP A 177 -10.06 18.71 -1.28
C ASP A 177 -9.30 18.80 0.05
N SER A 178 -9.88 18.31 1.15
CA SER A 178 -9.19 18.19 2.43
C SER A 178 -7.94 17.31 2.33
N SER A 179 -8.07 16.17 1.68
CA SER A 179 -6.98 15.21 1.47
C SER A 179 -5.95 15.73 0.45
N ARG A 180 -6.38 16.42 -0.61
CA ARG A 180 -5.49 17.07 -1.58
C ARG A 180 -4.57 18.10 -0.91
N ARG A 181 -5.10 18.88 0.04
CA ARG A 181 -4.28 19.85 0.81
C ARG A 181 -3.16 19.19 1.62
N LEU A 182 -3.35 17.96 2.12
CA LEU A 182 -2.34 17.24 2.89
C LEU A 182 -1.12 16.84 2.04
N ILE A 183 -1.28 16.76 0.71
CA ILE A 183 -0.26 16.21 -0.20
C ILE A 183 0.13 17.17 -1.33
N ARG A 184 -0.39 18.39 -1.35
CA ARG A 184 -0.01 19.39 -2.36
C ARG A 184 1.49 19.67 -2.32
N ASN A 185 2.13 19.69 -3.49
CA ASN A 185 3.58 19.86 -3.67
C ASN A 185 4.44 18.85 -2.90
N ILE A 186 3.89 17.66 -2.60
CA ILE A 186 4.67 16.63 -1.91
C ILE A 186 5.85 16.17 -2.79
N PRO A 187 7.06 15.96 -2.24
CA PRO A 187 8.18 15.47 -3.01
C PRO A 187 7.91 14.13 -3.72
N THR A 188 7.33 13.16 -3.04
CA THR A 188 7.04 11.84 -3.62
C THR A 188 5.58 11.45 -3.43
N LEU A 189 4.88 11.17 -4.54
CA LEU A 189 3.51 10.65 -4.54
C LEU A 189 3.49 9.22 -5.08
N ILE A 190 2.84 8.31 -4.37
CA ILE A 190 2.47 6.98 -4.86
C ILE A 190 0.95 6.97 -4.99
N ILE A 191 0.43 6.65 -6.19
CA ILE A 191 -1.02 6.67 -6.46
C ILE A 191 -1.42 5.48 -7.34
N ASN A 192 -2.61 4.92 -7.11
CA ASN A 192 -3.11 3.85 -7.96
C ASN A 192 -3.42 4.33 -9.38
N CYS A 193 -3.14 3.47 -10.35
CA CYS A 193 -3.55 3.63 -11.73
C CYS A 193 -3.84 2.26 -12.33
N LEU A 194 -5.11 1.91 -12.45
CA LEU A 194 -5.50 0.54 -12.77
C LEU A 194 -5.13 0.16 -14.21
N HIS A 195 -5.52 0.99 -15.18
CA HIS A 195 -5.30 0.86 -16.62
C HIS A 195 -5.75 2.13 -17.35
N GLU A 196 -5.84 2.12 -18.71
CA GLU A 196 -6.24 3.29 -19.50
C GLU A 196 -7.75 3.54 -19.52
N SER A 197 -8.55 2.48 -19.53
CA SER A 197 -10.01 2.62 -19.65
C SER A 197 -10.63 3.13 -18.35
N PRO A 198 -11.76 3.88 -18.42
CA PRO A 198 -12.46 4.30 -17.22
C PRO A 198 -12.87 3.13 -16.32
N HIS A 199 -12.75 3.31 -15.02
CA HIS A 199 -13.15 2.34 -14.02
C HIS A 199 -13.99 3.01 -12.92
N ILE A 200 -14.96 2.28 -12.35
CA ILE A 200 -15.90 2.85 -11.39
C ILE A 200 -15.24 3.20 -10.05
N SER A 201 -14.21 2.48 -9.66
CA SER A 201 -13.64 2.54 -8.31
C SER A 201 -12.14 2.89 -8.25
N HIS A 202 -11.44 2.91 -9.40
CA HIS A 202 -10.02 3.24 -9.47
C HIS A 202 -9.75 4.36 -10.46
N PHE A 203 -8.67 5.10 -10.29
CA PHE A 203 -8.16 5.97 -11.31
C PHE A 203 -7.71 5.16 -12.55
N ASN A 204 -8.09 5.67 -13.72
CA ASN A 204 -7.44 5.32 -14.98
C ASN A 204 -6.25 6.25 -15.25
N LEU A 205 -5.52 6.04 -16.34
CA LEU A 205 -4.33 6.82 -16.64
C LEU A 205 -4.63 8.33 -16.77
N SER A 206 -5.65 8.72 -17.52
CA SER A 206 -5.97 10.14 -17.74
C SER A 206 -6.38 10.83 -16.44
N GLU A 207 -7.15 10.15 -15.59
CA GLU A 207 -7.56 10.66 -14.27
C GLU A 207 -6.38 10.77 -13.31
N ALA A 208 -5.49 9.76 -13.30
CA ALA A 208 -4.28 9.78 -12.47
C ALA A 208 -3.34 10.93 -12.88
N LEU A 209 -3.11 11.14 -14.18
CA LEU A 209 -2.27 12.23 -14.67
C LEU A 209 -2.89 13.60 -14.40
N ALA A 210 -4.21 13.76 -14.51
CA ALA A 210 -4.91 15.00 -14.14
C ALA A 210 -4.79 15.28 -12.63
N PHE A 211 -4.91 14.25 -11.79
CA PHE A 211 -4.69 14.36 -10.35
C PHE A 211 -3.24 14.75 -10.02
N VAL A 212 -2.25 14.11 -10.66
CA VAL A 212 -0.83 14.46 -10.50
C VAL A 212 -0.56 15.91 -10.88
N ALA A 213 -1.16 16.40 -11.97
CA ALA A 213 -1.01 17.80 -12.38
C ALA A 213 -1.60 18.79 -11.36
N ASP A 214 -2.73 18.44 -10.71
CA ASP A 214 -3.34 19.27 -9.65
C ASP A 214 -2.51 19.26 -8.36
N ILE A 215 -2.01 18.09 -7.93
CA ILE A 215 -1.20 17.95 -6.70
C ILE A 215 0.19 18.56 -6.87
N ASN A 216 0.75 18.53 -8.09
CA ASN A 216 2.07 19.01 -8.44
C ASN A 216 3.20 18.38 -7.58
N PRO A 217 3.32 17.06 -7.49
CA PRO A 217 4.39 16.39 -6.75
C PRO A 217 5.72 16.51 -7.48
N GLY A 218 6.83 16.34 -6.75
CA GLY A 218 8.16 16.27 -7.36
C GLY A 218 8.32 15.08 -8.27
N ILE A 219 7.95 13.88 -7.80
CA ILE A 219 7.95 12.63 -8.55
C ILE A 219 6.73 11.78 -8.19
N THR A 220 6.21 11.03 -9.15
CA THR A 220 5.05 10.14 -8.94
C THR A 220 5.37 8.70 -9.34
N TYR A 221 4.88 7.75 -8.55
CA TYR A 221 4.91 6.32 -8.86
C TYR A 221 3.49 5.76 -8.94
N LEU A 222 3.16 5.14 -10.07
CA LEU A 222 1.87 4.48 -10.28
C LEU A 222 1.92 3.05 -9.72
N THR A 223 0.90 2.68 -8.94
CA THR A 223 0.73 1.35 -8.32
C THR A 223 -0.67 0.78 -8.59
N HIS A 224 -0.99 -0.38 -8.05
CA HIS A 224 -2.28 -1.09 -8.23
C HIS A 224 -2.61 -1.33 -9.71
N ILE A 225 -1.61 -1.82 -10.44
CA ILE A 225 -1.61 -1.97 -11.90
C ILE A 225 -2.22 -3.30 -12.31
N SER A 226 -3.16 -3.24 -13.28
CA SER A 226 -3.76 -4.43 -13.90
C SER A 226 -2.96 -4.91 -15.11
N HIS A 227 -3.08 -6.20 -15.44
CA HIS A 227 -2.56 -6.76 -16.70
C HIS A 227 -3.17 -6.13 -17.96
N LEU A 228 -4.30 -5.42 -17.82
CA LEU A 228 -4.95 -4.71 -18.92
C LEU A 228 -4.28 -3.37 -19.24
N PHE A 229 -3.34 -2.91 -18.43
CA PHE A 229 -2.62 -1.66 -18.69
C PHE A 229 -1.49 -1.82 -19.70
N GLY A 230 -0.92 -3.01 -19.82
CA GLY A 230 0.23 -3.32 -20.67
C GLY A 230 1.43 -3.81 -19.84
N THR A 231 2.53 -4.10 -20.54
CA THR A 231 3.81 -4.40 -19.90
C THR A 231 4.42 -3.17 -19.25
N HIS A 232 5.38 -3.34 -18.36
CA HIS A 232 6.10 -2.24 -17.73
C HIS A 232 6.73 -1.29 -18.76
N GLU A 233 7.26 -1.82 -19.83
CA GLU A 233 7.83 -1.04 -20.95
C GLU A 233 6.76 -0.23 -21.69
N GLU A 234 5.63 -0.86 -22.06
CA GLU A 234 4.51 -0.20 -22.74
C GLU A 234 3.89 0.90 -21.86
N ILE A 235 3.75 0.67 -20.56
CA ILE A 235 3.26 1.67 -19.59
C ILE A 235 4.25 2.83 -19.51
N SER A 236 5.54 2.54 -19.32
CA SER A 236 6.58 3.56 -19.15
C SER A 236 6.70 4.48 -20.37
N ALA A 237 6.48 3.96 -21.57
CA ALA A 237 6.51 4.74 -22.81
C ALA A 237 5.37 5.79 -22.91
N LYS A 238 4.31 5.66 -22.12
CA LYS A 238 3.13 6.55 -22.13
C LYS A 238 3.20 7.63 -21.04
N LEU A 239 4.15 7.52 -20.10
CA LEU A 239 4.20 8.37 -18.92
C LEU A 239 5.07 9.62 -19.16
N PRO A 240 4.69 10.78 -18.59
CA PRO A 240 5.54 11.96 -18.60
C PRO A 240 6.80 11.76 -17.71
N PRO A 241 7.86 12.57 -17.89
CA PRO A 241 9.17 12.33 -17.26
C PRO A 241 9.19 12.19 -15.73
N ASN A 242 8.26 12.82 -15.02
CA ASN A 242 8.17 12.79 -13.56
C ASN A 242 7.16 11.74 -13.03
N VAL A 243 6.60 10.88 -13.91
CA VAL A 243 5.67 9.80 -13.53
C VAL A 243 6.24 8.47 -13.97
N HIS A 244 6.30 7.51 -13.07
CA HIS A 244 6.91 6.20 -13.31
C HIS A 244 5.94 5.08 -12.93
N ALA A 245 5.98 3.97 -13.64
CA ALA A 245 5.31 2.75 -13.20
C ALA A 245 6.15 2.10 -12.08
N ALA A 246 5.55 1.85 -10.92
CA ALA A 246 6.21 1.07 -9.90
C ALA A 246 6.29 -0.40 -10.30
N TYR A 247 7.19 -1.15 -9.65
CA TYR A 247 7.31 -2.61 -9.78
C TYR A 247 7.70 -3.19 -8.41
N ASP A 248 7.44 -4.46 -8.25
CA ASP A 248 7.70 -5.16 -6.99
C ASP A 248 9.19 -5.17 -6.64
N GLY A 249 9.54 -4.76 -5.43
CA GLY A 249 10.91 -4.61 -4.96
C GLY A 249 11.56 -3.26 -5.24
N LEU A 250 10.89 -2.34 -5.96
CA LEU A 250 11.37 -0.96 -6.10
C LEU A 250 11.43 -0.29 -4.73
N ALA A 251 12.57 0.32 -4.41
CA ALA A 251 12.80 1.02 -3.15
C ALA A 251 12.99 2.53 -3.39
N LEU A 252 12.33 3.35 -2.58
CA LEU A 252 12.39 4.81 -2.60
C LEU A 252 12.91 5.30 -1.25
N SER A 253 13.78 6.32 -1.26
CA SER A 253 14.15 7.02 -0.03
C SER A 253 13.13 8.11 0.30
N PHE A 254 12.88 8.34 1.59
CA PHE A 254 12.06 9.44 2.08
C PHE A 254 12.68 10.08 3.32
N ASN A 255 12.35 11.34 3.59
CA ASN A 255 12.76 12.07 4.79
C ASN A 255 11.56 12.25 5.72
N THR A 256 11.75 11.99 7.02
CA THR A 256 10.68 12.15 8.03
C THR A 256 10.43 13.62 8.38
N HIS A 257 11.39 14.51 8.16
CA HIS A 257 11.22 15.95 8.35
C HIS A 257 10.87 16.60 7.01
N VAL A 258 9.66 17.13 6.91
CA VAL A 258 9.33 18.11 5.88
C VAL A 258 9.94 19.41 6.38
N SER A 259 10.94 19.98 5.68
CA SER A 259 11.31 21.37 5.91
C SER A 259 10.07 22.22 5.59
N ASP A 260 9.55 22.94 6.59
CA ASP A 260 8.49 23.93 6.43
C ASP A 260 9.03 25.10 5.58
N ASN A 261 9.28 24.83 4.31
CA ASN A 261 9.53 25.83 3.29
C ASN A 261 8.26 25.93 2.43
N LEU A 262 7.26 26.61 2.95
CA LEU A 262 6.15 27.22 2.22
C LEU A 262 6.28 28.72 2.22
#